data_81c842039db7b5e1f6133f29beb6734e
#
_entry.id   81c842039db7b5e1f6133f29beb6734e
#
_cell.length_a   1.000
_cell.length_b   1.000
_cell.length_c   1.000
_cell.angle_alpha   90.00
_cell.angle_beta   90.00
_cell.angle_gamma   90.00
#
_symmetry.space_group_name_H-M   'P 1'
#
loop_
_entity.id
_entity.type
_entity.pdbx_description
1 polymer ?
#
loop_
_entity_poly.entity_id
_entity_poly.type
_entity_poly.pdbx_seq_one_letter_code
_entity_poly.pdbx_strand_id
1 'polypeptide(L)'
;MRTAVTRYPLSPLWLCAALLVSGCGGGGSDNTPAPPSNGSGGTPAPEPEVDFSEADTAFQNFLNSNAVFDGISYVVVDAGGTLHTATFGDHSEDTVVMLASTSKVPAVMTLMALAEDADASFDINQPIGEVLPFDGVYADRTPAQLVSNTSGIPGLRQLAVYGPHLCQYSFDDAISFEACGEVLLSVPLPDSHDAGSIFDYGGSQWQLAGVTASVAANATWNQLVDQYLGAPCGLEVFTFGNMWEDLTQWDGTAGSLKGRGNPNIEGGAITNLADYAKLLQVHLTGGYCGETQVLSEAAIAEMRVDRGGVVAEEPVPYGMGWWISRDNPGVYDDPGAFGSVSFMDEERGFAGYVAIDDYTRIDADAPVRLVRTEIIPLLQAAFDAAAD
;
A
#
# COMPACT_ATOMS: atom_id res chain seq x y z
N MET A 1 47.04 25.53 7.25
CA MET A 1 46.77 26.39 6.06
C MET A 1 45.26 26.63 6.06
N ARG A 2 44.89 27.89 6.23
CA ARG A 2 43.50 28.37 6.23
C ARG A 2 43.11 28.71 4.79
N THR A 3 41.95 28.32 4.29
CA THR A 3 41.25 28.92 3.13
C THR A 3 39.76 28.71 3.35
N ALA A 4 39.09 29.68 3.71
CA ALA A 4 38.37 30.78 3.05
C ALA A 4 36.97 30.35 2.62
N VAL A 5 36.01 30.73 3.45
CA VAL A 5 34.54 30.69 3.22
C VAL A 5 34.17 31.87 2.32
N THR A 6 33.54 31.60 1.19
CA THR A 6 32.95 32.64 0.33
C THR A 6 31.45 32.66 0.52
N ARG A 7 30.95 33.71 1.14
CA ARG A 7 29.54 34.08 1.26
C ARG A 7 29.11 34.82 0.00
N TYR A 8 27.94 34.52 -0.56
CA TYR A 8 27.24 35.37 -1.55
C TYR A 8 25.97 35.95 -0.93
N PRO A 9 25.62 37.19 -1.30
CA PRO A 9 24.67 38.00 -0.58
C PRO A 9 23.22 37.88 -1.08
N LEU A 10 22.31 38.11 -0.13
CA LEU A 10 20.88 38.37 -0.33
C LEU A 10 20.68 39.75 -0.99
N SER A 11 19.71 39.86 -1.90
CA SER A 11 19.06 41.14 -2.27
C SER A 11 17.68 40.89 -2.89
N PRO A 12 16.77 41.90 -2.97
CA PRO A 12 15.52 41.90 -2.21
C PRO A 12 14.25 42.04 -3.05
N LEU A 13 13.13 41.83 -2.37
CA LEU A 13 11.78 42.43 -2.53
C LEU A 13 11.38 43.04 -3.89
N TRP A 14 10.27 42.55 -4.45
CA TRP A 14 9.32 43.39 -5.20
C TRP A 14 7.92 43.28 -4.62
N LEU A 15 7.48 44.40 -4.05
CA LEU A 15 6.07 44.77 -3.79
C LEU A 15 5.40 45.04 -5.14
N CYS A 16 4.18 44.56 -5.35
CA CYS A 16 3.26 45.16 -6.30
C CYS A 16 1.87 45.35 -5.70
N ALA A 17 1.40 46.53 -5.90
CA ALA A 17 0.31 47.24 -5.28
C ALA A 17 -1.06 46.78 -5.74
N ALA A 18 -2.01 46.97 -4.80
CA ALA A 18 -3.46 46.94 -5.02
C ALA A 18 -3.93 48.08 -5.91
N LEU A 19 -4.86 47.83 -6.81
CA LEU A 19 -5.68 48.82 -7.50
C LEU A 19 -7.14 48.63 -7.12
N LEU A 20 -7.61 49.58 -6.30
CA LEU A 20 -9.01 49.84 -6.03
C LEU A 20 -9.61 50.58 -7.23
N VAL A 21 -10.73 50.09 -7.76
CA VAL A 21 -11.61 50.86 -8.64
C VAL A 21 -12.96 51.00 -7.95
N SER A 22 -13.23 52.23 -7.53
CA SER A 22 -14.54 52.69 -7.10
C SER A 22 -15.36 53.11 -8.32
N GLY A 23 -16.57 52.60 -8.43
CA GLY A 23 -17.57 53.04 -9.42
C GLY A 23 -18.90 53.29 -8.70
N CYS A 24 -19.25 54.57 -8.52
CA CYS A 24 -20.56 55.04 -8.08
C CYS A 24 -21.57 55.05 -9.21
N GLY A 25 -22.84 54.78 -8.86
CA GLY A 25 -23.95 55.54 -9.42
C GLY A 25 -25.11 54.75 -10.00
N GLY A 26 -26.30 55.00 -9.47
CA GLY A 26 -27.56 54.87 -10.19
C GLY A 26 -28.68 54.16 -9.43
N GLY A 27 -29.56 54.95 -8.80
CA GLY A 27 -30.78 54.48 -8.16
C GLY A 27 -31.84 54.03 -9.16
N GLY A 28 -32.58 53.00 -8.77
CA GLY A 28 -33.82 52.56 -9.42
C GLY A 28 -34.67 51.87 -8.36
N SER A 29 -35.75 52.54 -7.99
CA SER A 29 -36.77 52.00 -7.09
C SER A 29 -37.65 51.01 -7.87
N ASP A 30 -37.59 49.74 -7.57
CA ASP A 30 -38.63 48.79 -7.95
C ASP A 30 -39.15 48.06 -6.71
N ASN A 31 -40.39 48.36 -6.40
CA ASN A 31 -41.21 47.66 -5.42
C ASN A 31 -41.61 46.31 -5.96
N THR A 32 -40.89 45.28 -5.55
CA THR A 32 -41.33 43.90 -5.69
C THR A 32 -41.70 43.34 -4.31
N PRO A 33 -42.89 42.74 -4.12
CA PRO A 33 -43.25 42.19 -2.81
C PRO A 33 -42.34 41.02 -2.45
N ALA A 34 -41.88 40.98 -1.22
CA ALA A 34 -41.10 39.86 -0.66
C ALA A 34 -41.93 38.58 -0.75
N PRO A 35 -41.32 37.45 -1.16
CA PRO A 35 -41.95 36.14 -1.06
C PRO A 35 -42.12 35.77 0.43
N PRO A 36 -43.17 35.00 0.80
CA PRO A 36 -43.40 34.61 2.16
C PRO A 36 -42.20 33.80 2.69
N SER A 37 -41.71 34.18 3.83
CA SER A 37 -40.75 33.41 4.61
C SER A 37 -41.43 32.12 5.09
N ASN A 38 -41.34 31.07 4.32
CA ASN A 38 -41.69 29.74 4.78
C ASN A 38 -40.50 29.10 5.46
N GLY A 39 -40.69 28.89 6.70
CA GLY A 39 -40.35 27.65 7.32
C GLY A 39 -38.97 27.50 7.87
N SER A 40 -38.96 27.42 9.14
CA SER A 40 -38.12 26.50 9.95
C SER A 40 -37.06 25.72 9.17
N GLY A 41 -35.88 26.30 9.02
CA GLY A 41 -34.68 25.55 8.77
C GLY A 41 -34.40 24.70 10.01
N GLY A 42 -34.95 23.52 10.07
CA GLY A 42 -34.41 22.48 10.95
C GLY A 42 -32.96 22.26 10.55
N THR A 43 -32.04 22.38 11.50
CA THR A 43 -30.70 21.86 11.35
C THR A 43 -30.86 20.42 10.89
N PRO A 44 -30.19 19.97 9.81
CA PRO A 44 -30.19 18.56 9.47
C PRO A 44 -29.82 17.79 10.73
N ALA A 45 -30.51 16.69 10.99
CA ALA A 45 -30.07 15.76 12.03
C ALA A 45 -28.61 15.41 11.72
N PRO A 46 -27.72 15.33 12.73
CA PRO A 46 -26.38 14.85 12.49
C PRO A 46 -26.50 13.48 11.81
N GLU A 47 -25.69 13.26 10.78
CA GLU A 47 -25.58 11.94 10.18
C GLU A 47 -25.20 10.95 11.30
N PRO A 48 -25.77 9.73 11.31
CA PRO A 48 -25.42 8.77 12.34
C PRO A 48 -23.92 8.47 12.26
N GLU A 49 -23.27 8.55 13.40
CA GLU A 49 -21.83 8.32 13.54
C GLU A 49 -21.58 6.82 13.69
N VAL A 50 -20.58 6.28 12.98
CA VAL A 50 -20.17 4.87 13.10
C VAL A 50 -19.56 4.61 14.47
N ASP A 51 -20.04 3.60 15.20
CA ASP A 51 -19.54 3.25 16.53
C ASP A 51 -18.44 2.18 16.45
N PHE A 52 -17.21 2.54 16.77
CA PHE A 52 -16.04 1.66 16.75
C PHE A 52 -15.74 0.98 18.09
N SER A 53 -16.55 1.20 19.14
CA SER A 53 -16.27 0.76 20.50
C SER A 53 -16.15 -0.75 20.68
N GLU A 54 -16.89 -1.53 19.89
CA GLU A 54 -16.79 -3.00 19.90
C GLU A 54 -15.47 -3.48 19.28
N ALA A 55 -15.01 -2.85 18.20
CA ALA A 55 -13.72 -3.15 17.59
C ALA A 55 -12.56 -2.77 18.53
N ASP A 56 -12.62 -1.59 19.19
CA ASP A 56 -11.65 -1.17 20.21
C ASP A 56 -11.57 -2.20 21.34
N THR A 57 -12.73 -2.65 21.82
CA THR A 57 -12.81 -3.67 22.87
C THR A 57 -12.19 -4.99 22.44
N ALA A 58 -12.42 -5.42 21.21
CA ALA A 58 -11.86 -6.66 20.66
C ALA A 58 -10.32 -6.59 20.58
N PHE A 59 -9.76 -5.49 20.09
CA PHE A 59 -8.29 -5.28 20.06
C PHE A 59 -7.69 -5.24 21.45
N GLN A 60 -8.30 -4.55 22.41
CA GLN A 60 -7.82 -4.52 23.79
C GLN A 60 -7.86 -5.92 24.43
N ASN A 61 -8.92 -6.68 24.21
CA ASN A 61 -9.05 -8.06 24.72
C ASN A 61 -8.02 -9.00 24.07
N PHE A 62 -7.77 -8.85 22.79
CA PHE A 62 -6.75 -9.60 22.07
C PHE A 62 -5.38 -9.36 22.69
N LEU A 63 -4.98 -8.10 22.85
CA LEU A 63 -3.69 -7.73 23.47
C LEU A 63 -3.57 -8.25 24.88
N ASN A 64 -4.62 -8.12 25.71
CA ASN A 64 -4.63 -8.63 27.10
C ASN A 64 -4.48 -10.16 27.17
N SER A 65 -4.89 -10.87 26.10
CA SER A 65 -4.89 -12.34 26.05
C SER A 65 -3.65 -12.92 25.38
N ASN A 66 -2.84 -12.09 24.71
CA ASN A 66 -1.69 -12.51 23.90
C ASN A 66 -0.45 -11.69 24.26
N ALA A 67 0.23 -12.10 25.35
CA ALA A 67 1.39 -11.40 25.88
C ALA A 67 2.64 -11.37 24.99
N VAL A 68 2.57 -11.95 23.81
CA VAL A 68 3.63 -11.91 22.79
C VAL A 68 3.64 -10.58 22.03
N PHE A 69 2.50 -9.85 22.04
CA PHE A 69 2.37 -8.56 21.38
C PHE A 69 2.48 -7.42 22.40
N ASP A 70 3.39 -6.47 22.16
CA ASP A 70 3.60 -5.33 23.05
C ASP A 70 2.60 -4.21 22.77
N GLY A 71 2.10 -4.09 21.53
CA GLY A 71 1.14 -3.09 21.13
C GLY A 71 0.40 -3.41 19.85
N ILE A 72 -0.70 -2.70 19.66
CA ILE A 72 -1.51 -2.70 18.45
C ILE A 72 -1.95 -1.27 18.18
N SER A 73 -1.96 -0.87 16.93
CA SER A 73 -2.65 0.34 16.51
C SER A 73 -3.42 0.06 15.21
N TYR A 74 -4.56 0.74 15.03
CA TYR A 74 -5.32 0.59 13.80
C TYR A 74 -5.99 1.88 13.38
N VAL A 75 -6.32 1.95 12.09
CA VAL A 75 -7.03 3.06 11.48
C VAL A 75 -8.14 2.49 10.60
N VAL A 76 -9.29 3.18 10.57
CA VAL A 76 -10.38 2.95 9.62
C VAL A 76 -10.60 4.21 8.83
N VAL A 77 -10.74 4.07 7.52
CA VAL A 77 -10.93 5.17 6.57
C VAL A 77 -12.13 4.91 5.65
N ASP A 78 -12.70 5.98 5.15
CA ASP A 78 -13.62 5.97 4.00
C ASP A 78 -13.10 6.90 2.89
N ALA A 79 -13.90 7.15 1.87
CA ALA A 79 -13.55 8.09 0.81
C ALA A 79 -13.40 9.53 1.29
N GLY A 80 -14.03 9.90 2.42
CA GLY A 80 -13.98 11.24 3.01
C GLY A 80 -12.77 11.48 3.91
N GLY A 81 -12.12 10.42 4.40
CA GLY A 81 -10.97 10.57 5.29
C GLY A 81 -10.82 9.48 6.33
N THR A 82 -10.06 9.79 7.36
CA THR A 82 -9.92 8.91 8.54
C THR A 82 -11.17 9.06 9.42
N LEU A 83 -11.84 7.92 9.67
CA LEU A 83 -13.00 7.83 10.53
C LEU A 83 -12.63 7.53 11.97
N HIS A 84 -11.63 6.66 12.18
CA HIS A 84 -11.22 6.21 13.50
C HIS A 84 -9.75 5.84 13.53
N THR A 85 -9.10 6.13 14.67
CA THR A 85 -7.74 5.67 15.00
C THR A 85 -7.71 5.29 16.46
N ALA A 86 -7.15 4.13 16.77
CA ALA A 86 -6.93 3.71 18.14
C ALA A 86 -5.58 3.01 18.33
N THR A 87 -5.04 3.13 19.54
CA THR A 87 -3.74 2.57 19.93
C THR A 87 -3.86 1.86 21.27
N PHE A 88 -3.20 0.72 21.39
CA PHE A 88 -3.24 -0.13 22.59
C PHE A 88 -1.83 -0.59 22.95
N GLY A 89 -1.55 -0.78 24.24
CA GLY A 89 -0.24 -1.19 24.73
C GLY A 89 0.82 -0.13 24.46
N ASP A 90 1.96 -0.54 23.92
CA ASP A 90 3.12 0.32 23.68
C ASP A 90 3.07 1.06 22.33
N HIS A 91 2.03 0.85 21.51
CA HIS A 91 1.85 1.57 20.25
C HIS A 91 1.34 3.00 20.45
N SER A 92 1.72 3.87 19.55
CA SER A 92 1.19 5.22 19.33
C SER A 92 0.76 5.38 17.87
N GLU A 93 0.10 6.49 17.53
CA GLU A 93 -0.26 6.81 16.14
C GLU A 93 0.97 6.93 15.22
N ASP A 94 2.12 7.34 15.80
CA ASP A 94 3.38 7.50 15.08
C ASP A 94 4.23 6.21 15.02
N THR A 95 3.74 5.10 15.59
CA THR A 95 4.49 3.84 15.59
C THR A 95 4.74 3.37 14.17
N VAL A 96 6.02 3.17 13.83
CA VAL A 96 6.47 2.68 12.53
C VAL A 96 6.72 1.18 12.63
N VAL A 97 6.12 0.42 11.72
CA VAL A 97 6.25 -1.04 11.69
C VAL A 97 6.73 -1.55 10.34
N MET A 98 7.37 -2.71 10.35
CA MET A 98 7.68 -3.48 9.15
C MET A 98 6.45 -4.26 8.71
N LEU A 99 6.15 -4.20 7.42
CA LEU A 99 4.90 -4.73 6.87
C LEU A 99 4.93 -6.22 6.53
N ALA A 100 6.10 -6.76 6.21
CA ALA A 100 6.16 -8.05 5.51
C ALA A 100 5.20 -8.03 4.29
N SER A 101 4.37 -9.07 4.10
CA SER A 101 3.51 -9.18 2.91
C SER A 101 2.51 -8.05 2.71
N THR A 102 2.12 -7.31 3.75
CA THR A 102 1.28 -6.11 3.60
C THR A 102 1.95 -5.00 2.76
N SER A 103 3.20 -5.19 2.34
CA SER A 103 3.91 -4.40 1.32
C SER A 103 3.37 -4.62 -0.11
N LYS A 104 2.64 -5.70 -0.36
CA LYS A 104 2.29 -6.15 -1.72
C LYS A 104 1.28 -5.23 -2.41
N VAL A 105 0.27 -4.78 -1.69
CA VAL A 105 -0.71 -3.85 -2.26
C VAL A 105 -0.07 -2.53 -2.69
N PRO A 106 0.70 -1.83 -1.85
CA PRO A 106 1.43 -0.63 -2.30
C PRO A 106 2.43 -0.89 -3.42
N ALA A 107 3.08 -2.06 -3.45
CA ALA A 107 3.96 -2.43 -4.56
C ALA A 107 3.19 -2.51 -5.88
N VAL A 108 2.02 -3.15 -5.88
CA VAL A 108 1.17 -3.21 -7.09
C VAL A 108 0.63 -1.84 -7.48
N MET A 109 0.23 -1.01 -6.50
CA MET A 109 -0.18 0.38 -6.79
C MET A 109 0.92 1.13 -7.55
N THR A 110 2.18 0.99 -7.12
CA THR A 110 3.34 1.61 -7.81
C THR A 110 3.50 1.07 -9.24
N LEU A 111 3.38 -0.24 -9.44
CA LEU A 111 3.47 -0.86 -10.77
C LEU A 111 2.34 -0.41 -11.70
N MET A 112 1.12 -0.35 -11.18
CA MET A 112 -0.05 0.09 -11.96
C MET A 112 0.04 1.57 -12.32
N ALA A 113 0.48 2.43 -11.40
CA ALA A 113 0.69 3.85 -11.70
C ALA A 113 1.78 4.06 -12.75
N LEU A 114 2.88 3.30 -12.68
CA LEU A 114 3.91 3.32 -13.73
C LEU A 114 3.36 2.83 -15.08
N ALA A 115 2.49 1.81 -15.09
CA ALA A 115 1.90 1.28 -16.32
C ALA A 115 0.91 2.26 -16.98
N GLU A 116 0.34 3.19 -16.24
CA GLU A 116 -0.53 4.26 -16.74
C GLU A 116 0.23 5.53 -17.16
N ASP A 117 1.52 5.63 -16.83
CA ASP A 117 2.37 6.75 -17.24
C ASP A 117 2.73 6.63 -18.73
N ALA A 118 2.17 7.53 -19.56
CA ALA A 118 2.36 7.52 -20.99
C ALA A 118 3.82 7.77 -21.42
N ASP A 119 4.64 8.34 -20.54
CA ASP A 119 6.06 8.61 -20.80
C ASP A 119 6.94 7.41 -20.37
N ALA A 120 6.39 6.42 -19.66
CA ALA A 120 7.09 5.20 -19.26
C ALA A 120 6.97 4.10 -20.34
N SER A 121 8.03 3.29 -20.46
CA SER A 121 8.03 2.12 -21.34
C SER A 121 7.74 0.84 -20.53
N PHE A 122 6.66 0.85 -19.76
CA PHE A 122 6.26 -0.25 -18.89
C PHE A 122 4.80 -0.62 -19.12
N ASP A 123 4.54 -1.90 -19.35
CA ASP A 123 3.19 -2.45 -19.46
C ASP A 123 3.08 -3.66 -18.51
N ILE A 124 2.06 -3.66 -17.66
CA ILE A 124 1.82 -4.72 -16.67
C ILE A 124 1.60 -6.10 -17.32
N ASN A 125 1.20 -6.14 -18.60
CA ASN A 125 0.95 -7.35 -19.36
C ASN A 125 2.03 -7.68 -20.42
N GLN A 126 3.11 -6.89 -20.51
CA GLN A 126 4.21 -7.15 -21.43
C GLN A 126 5.16 -8.20 -20.85
N PRO A 127 5.68 -9.15 -21.66
CA PRO A 127 6.73 -10.06 -21.21
C PRO A 127 7.96 -9.32 -20.69
N ILE A 128 8.45 -9.69 -19.51
CA ILE A 128 9.57 -9.01 -18.85
C ILE A 128 10.87 -9.09 -19.64
N GLY A 129 11.07 -10.12 -20.46
CA GLY A 129 12.23 -10.27 -21.34
C GLY A 129 12.26 -9.26 -22.50
N GLU A 130 11.17 -8.52 -22.76
CA GLU A 130 11.17 -7.42 -23.73
C GLU A 130 11.68 -6.11 -23.11
N VAL A 131 11.75 -6.05 -21.77
CA VAL A 131 12.17 -4.88 -20.99
C VAL A 131 13.57 -5.07 -20.41
N LEU A 132 13.83 -6.25 -19.85
CA LEU A 132 15.09 -6.52 -19.15
C LEU A 132 16.25 -6.69 -20.14
N PRO A 133 17.45 -6.14 -19.85
CA PRO A 133 18.59 -6.18 -20.78
C PRO A 133 19.34 -7.53 -20.77
N PHE A 134 18.80 -8.56 -20.13
CA PHE A 134 19.40 -9.90 -20.01
C PHE A 134 18.39 -10.97 -20.35
N ASP A 135 18.89 -12.09 -20.89
CA ASP A 135 18.09 -13.25 -21.25
C ASP A 135 17.85 -14.15 -20.04
N GLY A 136 16.74 -14.89 -20.03
CA GLY A 136 16.49 -15.86 -18.98
C GLY A 136 15.28 -16.75 -19.20
N VAL A 137 15.15 -17.76 -18.34
CA VAL A 137 14.14 -18.83 -18.48
C VAL A 137 12.72 -18.36 -18.14
N TYR A 138 12.59 -17.21 -17.48
CA TYR A 138 11.32 -16.62 -17.10
C TYR A 138 10.97 -15.37 -17.92
N ALA A 139 11.65 -15.16 -19.06
CA ALA A 139 11.52 -13.96 -19.89
C ALA A 139 10.12 -13.75 -20.47
N ASP A 140 9.32 -14.81 -20.60
CA ASP A 140 7.96 -14.79 -21.12
C ASP A 140 6.89 -14.44 -20.05
N ARG A 141 7.30 -14.27 -18.79
CA ARG A 141 6.40 -13.86 -17.69
C ARG A 141 6.02 -12.39 -17.81
N THR A 142 4.80 -12.05 -17.40
CA THR A 142 4.38 -10.64 -17.33
C THR A 142 4.37 -10.14 -15.87
N PRO A 143 4.57 -8.84 -15.62
CA PRO A 143 4.45 -8.29 -14.27
C PRO A 143 3.12 -8.66 -13.60
N ALA A 144 2.00 -8.65 -14.33
CA ALA A 144 0.70 -9.07 -13.81
C ALA A 144 0.71 -10.52 -13.28
N GLN A 145 1.33 -11.46 -14.02
CA GLN A 145 1.48 -12.84 -13.58
C GLN A 145 2.39 -12.97 -12.36
N LEU A 146 3.46 -12.17 -12.30
CA LEU A 146 4.39 -12.15 -11.19
C LEU A 146 3.71 -11.69 -9.88
N VAL A 147 2.98 -10.57 -9.92
CA VAL A 147 2.36 -10.01 -8.70
C VAL A 147 0.97 -10.59 -8.38
N SER A 148 0.43 -11.43 -9.23
CA SER A 148 -0.73 -12.27 -8.92
C SER A 148 -0.35 -13.69 -8.49
N ASN A 149 0.95 -13.98 -8.36
CA ASN A 149 1.48 -15.29 -7.97
C ASN A 149 1.09 -16.43 -8.94
N THR A 150 0.89 -16.11 -10.22
CA THR A 150 0.50 -17.05 -11.29
C THR A 150 1.58 -17.21 -12.35
N SER A 151 2.79 -16.72 -12.07
CA SER A 151 3.92 -16.78 -13.04
C SER A 151 4.48 -18.18 -13.27
N GLY A 152 4.13 -19.16 -12.42
CA GLY A 152 4.74 -20.48 -12.43
C GLY A 152 6.15 -20.53 -11.79
N ILE A 153 6.67 -19.41 -11.29
CA ILE A 153 7.86 -19.40 -10.45
C ILE A 153 7.45 -19.83 -9.05
N PRO A 154 8.16 -20.79 -8.42
CA PRO A 154 7.83 -21.27 -7.09
C PRO A 154 7.72 -20.12 -6.07
N GLY A 155 6.63 -20.13 -5.30
CA GLY A 155 6.33 -19.19 -4.23
C GLY A 155 7.15 -19.39 -2.96
N LEU A 156 6.70 -18.84 -1.84
CA LEU A 156 7.37 -18.95 -0.52
C LEU A 156 7.36 -20.41 -0.03
N ARG A 157 8.46 -21.09 -0.20
CA ARG A 157 8.68 -22.45 0.24
C ARG A 157 9.87 -22.53 1.21
N GLN A 158 10.36 -23.72 1.48
CA GLN A 158 11.57 -23.88 2.29
C GLN A 158 12.77 -23.19 1.63
N LEU A 159 13.59 -22.47 2.41
CA LEU A 159 14.77 -21.75 1.93
C LEU A 159 15.70 -22.58 1.02
N ALA A 160 15.79 -23.89 1.23
CA ALA A 160 16.59 -24.78 0.40
C ALA A 160 16.16 -24.79 -1.08
N VAL A 161 14.88 -24.52 -1.37
CA VAL A 161 14.36 -24.44 -2.74
C VAL A 161 14.82 -23.17 -3.42
N TYR A 162 15.00 -22.08 -2.63
CA TYR A 162 15.41 -20.79 -3.14
C TYR A 162 16.90 -20.59 -3.32
N GLY A 163 17.75 -21.61 -3.08
CA GLY A 163 19.20 -21.43 -3.07
C GLY A 163 19.76 -20.42 -4.09
N PRO A 164 19.45 -20.54 -5.40
CA PRO A 164 19.89 -19.57 -6.41
C PRO A 164 19.27 -18.17 -6.26
N HIS A 165 18.06 -18.06 -5.73
CA HIS A 165 17.28 -16.83 -5.65
C HIS A 165 17.36 -16.12 -4.29
N LEU A 166 18.26 -16.55 -3.40
CA LEU A 166 18.42 -15.93 -2.07
C LEU A 166 18.84 -14.46 -2.11
N CYS A 167 19.33 -13.97 -3.25
CA CYS A 167 19.68 -12.57 -3.43
C CYS A 167 18.51 -11.62 -3.14
N GLN A 168 17.26 -12.05 -3.32
CA GLN A 168 16.07 -11.23 -2.99
C GLN A 168 15.97 -10.88 -1.51
N TYR A 169 16.63 -11.62 -0.63
CA TYR A 169 16.65 -11.39 0.82
C TYR A 169 17.95 -10.76 1.32
N SER A 170 18.88 -10.46 0.40
CA SER A 170 20.16 -9.85 0.79
C SER A 170 19.98 -8.36 1.07
N PHE A 171 20.30 -7.94 2.27
CA PHE A 171 20.25 -6.55 2.72
C PHE A 171 21.59 -5.83 2.67
N ASP A 172 22.67 -6.54 2.36
CA ASP A 172 23.98 -5.94 2.16
C ASP A 172 24.10 -5.32 0.76
N ASP A 173 25.00 -4.35 0.60
CA ASP A 173 25.24 -3.70 -0.69
C ASP A 173 26.06 -4.59 -1.65
N ALA A 174 26.24 -5.88 -1.35
CA ALA A 174 27.03 -6.80 -2.16
C ALA A 174 26.36 -7.16 -3.48
N ILE A 175 25.03 -7.04 -3.56
CA ILE A 175 24.27 -7.26 -4.78
C ILE A 175 23.28 -6.12 -5.01
N SER A 176 23.29 -5.54 -6.23
CA SER A 176 22.30 -4.56 -6.62
C SER A 176 20.96 -5.22 -6.96
N PHE A 177 19.88 -4.42 -6.93
CA PHE A 177 18.54 -4.87 -7.32
C PHE A 177 18.51 -5.46 -8.73
N GLU A 178 19.16 -4.80 -9.70
CA GLU A 178 19.26 -5.26 -11.08
C GLU A 178 20.08 -6.56 -11.21
N ALA A 179 21.22 -6.66 -10.51
CA ALA A 179 22.03 -7.88 -10.52
C ALA A 179 21.30 -9.07 -9.88
N CYS A 180 20.50 -8.84 -8.84
CA CYS A 180 19.61 -9.87 -8.31
C CYS A 180 18.55 -10.28 -9.36
N GLY A 181 17.94 -9.31 -10.05
CA GLY A 181 16.99 -9.57 -11.13
C GLY A 181 17.57 -10.44 -12.24
N GLU A 182 18.81 -10.22 -12.66
CA GLU A 182 19.50 -11.07 -13.65
C GLU A 182 19.62 -12.52 -13.16
N VAL A 183 20.01 -12.74 -11.92
CA VAL A 183 20.04 -14.09 -11.31
C VAL A 183 18.66 -14.72 -11.28
N LEU A 184 17.65 -13.99 -10.82
CA LEU A 184 16.27 -14.48 -10.71
C LEU A 184 15.68 -14.85 -12.07
N LEU A 185 15.96 -14.06 -13.11
CA LEU A 185 15.45 -14.32 -14.45
C LEU A 185 16.13 -15.54 -15.11
N SER A 186 17.48 -15.65 -14.96
CA SER A 186 18.29 -16.60 -15.71
C SER A 186 18.39 -17.98 -15.07
N VAL A 187 18.23 -18.10 -13.75
CA VAL A 187 18.43 -19.35 -13.02
C VAL A 187 17.09 -19.98 -12.63
N PRO A 188 16.71 -21.13 -13.23
CA PRO A 188 15.44 -21.76 -12.88
C PRO A 188 15.44 -22.32 -11.47
N LEU A 189 14.32 -22.16 -10.76
CA LEU A 189 14.08 -22.90 -9.53
C LEU A 189 13.55 -24.33 -9.85
N PRO A 190 13.84 -25.32 -9.00
CA PRO A 190 13.14 -26.59 -9.04
C PRO A 190 11.62 -26.41 -8.96
N ASP A 191 10.86 -27.27 -9.61
CA ASP A 191 9.39 -27.24 -9.63
C ASP A 191 8.78 -25.97 -10.24
N SER A 192 9.50 -25.28 -11.12
CA SER A 192 8.94 -24.21 -11.95
C SER A 192 7.94 -24.74 -12.96
N HIS A 193 6.89 -23.97 -13.23
CA HIS A 193 5.81 -24.31 -14.13
C HIS A 193 5.66 -23.26 -15.24
N ASP A 194 4.83 -23.56 -16.23
CA ASP A 194 4.46 -22.59 -17.26
C ASP A 194 3.69 -21.42 -16.65
N ALA A 195 3.83 -20.23 -17.25
CA ALA A 195 3.11 -19.03 -16.85
C ALA A 195 1.59 -19.25 -16.93
N GLY A 196 0.87 -18.80 -15.91
CA GLY A 196 -0.59 -18.90 -15.83
C GLY A 196 -1.11 -20.33 -15.58
N SER A 197 -0.26 -21.28 -15.17
CA SER A 197 -0.68 -22.68 -14.96
C SER A 197 -0.95 -23.05 -13.51
N ILE A 198 -0.37 -22.34 -12.56
CA ILE A 198 -0.53 -22.58 -11.11
C ILE A 198 -0.57 -21.25 -10.35
N PHE A 199 -1.13 -21.29 -9.14
CA PHE A 199 -0.95 -20.25 -8.12
C PHE A 199 0.10 -20.74 -7.10
N ASP A 200 1.15 -19.92 -6.87
CA ASP A 200 2.17 -20.22 -5.85
C ASP A 200 2.64 -18.88 -5.22
N TYR A 201 2.26 -18.67 -3.95
CA TYR A 201 2.30 -17.37 -3.29
C TYR A 201 3.71 -16.89 -2.94
N GLY A 202 4.01 -15.62 -3.25
CA GLY A 202 5.20 -14.89 -2.81
C GLY A 202 6.47 -15.25 -3.58
N GLY A 203 7.61 -14.94 -3.00
CA GLY A 203 8.92 -15.31 -3.53
C GLY A 203 9.49 -14.36 -4.58
N SER A 204 10.47 -14.85 -5.32
CA SER A 204 11.30 -14.06 -6.25
C SER A 204 10.54 -13.45 -7.43
N GLN A 205 9.34 -13.94 -7.72
CA GLN A 205 8.48 -13.35 -8.74
C GLN A 205 8.17 -11.87 -8.45
N TRP A 206 7.96 -11.51 -7.19
CA TRP A 206 7.74 -10.11 -6.78
C TRP A 206 8.97 -9.24 -7.04
N GLN A 207 10.16 -9.77 -6.74
CA GLN A 207 11.42 -9.08 -6.98
C GLN A 207 11.61 -8.79 -8.48
N LEU A 208 11.32 -9.78 -9.34
CA LEU A 208 11.39 -9.63 -10.81
C LEU A 208 10.45 -8.52 -11.31
N ALA A 209 9.22 -8.44 -10.79
CA ALA A 209 8.30 -7.38 -11.18
C ALA A 209 8.86 -5.98 -10.86
N GLY A 210 9.40 -5.81 -9.64
CA GLY A 210 10.02 -4.55 -9.24
C GLY A 210 11.28 -4.19 -10.04
N VAL A 211 12.14 -5.18 -10.32
CA VAL A 211 13.33 -4.98 -11.18
C VAL A 211 12.91 -4.55 -12.58
N THR A 212 11.90 -5.22 -13.16
CA THR A 212 11.38 -4.86 -14.49
C THR A 212 10.90 -3.41 -14.52
N ALA A 213 10.13 -2.99 -13.53
CA ALA A 213 9.66 -1.60 -13.42
C ALA A 213 10.83 -0.61 -13.30
N SER A 214 11.82 -0.92 -12.46
CA SER A 214 12.99 -0.06 -12.25
C SER A 214 13.83 0.10 -13.53
N VAL A 215 14.03 -0.98 -14.29
CA VAL A 215 14.73 -0.95 -15.57
C VAL A 215 13.93 -0.16 -16.61
N ALA A 216 12.62 -0.42 -16.74
CA ALA A 216 11.75 0.27 -17.69
C ALA A 216 11.75 1.80 -17.49
N ALA A 217 11.73 2.23 -16.25
CA ALA A 217 11.70 3.65 -15.88
C ALA A 217 13.09 4.28 -15.73
N ASN A 218 14.17 3.48 -15.76
CA ASN A 218 15.53 3.92 -15.42
C ASN A 218 15.59 4.66 -14.06
N ALA A 219 14.91 4.12 -13.06
CA ALA A 219 14.79 4.68 -11.72
C ALA A 219 14.90 3.58 -10.65
N THR A 220 15.34 3.92 -9.44
CA THR A 220 15.32 2.97 -8.34
C THR A 220 13.87 2.71 -7.89
N TRP A 221 13.61 1.53 -7.30
CA TRP A 221 12.29 1.20 -6.79
C TRP A 221 11.71 2.27 -5.86
N ASN A 222 12.51 2.74 -4.88
CA ASN A 222 12.04 3.78 -3.96
C ASN A 222 11.80 5.15 -4.63
N GLN A 223 12.48 5.45 -5.76
CA GLN A 223 12.15 6.63 -6.56
C GLN A 223 10.80 6.48 -7.25
N LEU A 224 10.45 5.27 -7.74
CA LEU A 224 9.13 5.02 -8.31
C LEU A 224 8.04 5.12 -7.25
N VAL A 225 8.24 4.51 -6.07
CA VAL A 225 7.32 4.62 -4.95
C VAL A 225 7.09 6.08 -4.55
N ASP A 226 8.17 6.87 -4.43
CA ASP A 226 8.06 8.29 -4.09
C ASP A 226 7.36 9.10 -5.19
N GLN A 227 7.69 8.85 -6.46
CA GLN A 227 7.11 9.54 -7.60
C GLN A 227 5.61 9.31 -7.73
N TYR A 228 5.17 8.05 -7.60
CA TYR A 228 3.79 7.66 -7.91
C TYR A 228 2.86 7.64 -6.69
N LEU A 229 3.39 7.45 -5.49
CA LEU A 229 2.61 7.39 -4.25
C LEU A 229 3.09 8.39 -3.21
N GLY A 230 4.40 8.41 -2.92
CA GLY A 230 4.98 9.20 -1.83
C GLY A 230 4.66 10.68 -1.94
N ALA A 231 5.15 11.33 -2.98
CA ALA A 231 4.96 12.76 -3.19
C ALA A 231 3.48 13.15 -3.47
N PRO A 232 2.73 12.43 -4.33
CA PRO A 232 1.33 12.76 -4.58
C PRO A 232 0.42 12.60 -3.36
N CYS A 233 0.65 11.57 -2.53
CA CYS A 233 -0.14 11.31 -1.33
C CYS A 233 0.43 11.99 -0.07
N GLY A 234 1.59 12.65 -0.16
CA GLY A 234 2.26 13.25 0.98
C GLY A 234 2.60 12.20 2.05
N LEU A 235 3.16 11.04 1.63
CA LEU A 235 3.63 10.03 2.56
C LEU A 235 4.94 10.49 3.21
N GLU A 236 5.07 10.30 4.51
CA GLU A 236 6.21 10.81 5.27
C GLU A 236 7.21 9.73 5.66
N VAL A 237 6.72 8.50 5.87
CA VAL A 237 7.48 7.37 6.40
C VAL A 237 7.59 6.22 5.42
N PHE A 238 6.57 6.01 4.61
CA PHE A 238 6.45 4.84 3.73
C PHE A 238 7.66 4.70 2.80
N THR A 239 8.37 3.57 2.87
CA THR A 239 9.52 3.26 2.01
C THR A 239 9.80 1.76 2.01
N PHE A 240 10.63 1.29 1.07
CA PHE A 240 11.06 -0.10 1.00
C PHE A 240 12.53 -0.27 1.39
N GLY A 241 12.82 -1.34 2.10
CA GLY A 241 14.15 -1.88 2.37
C GLY A 241 14.15 -3.39 2.21
N ASN A 242 15.15 -4.03 2.79
CA ASN A 242 15.28 -5.48 2.79
C ASN A 242 15.79 -5.94 4.17
N MET A 243 14.90 -6.46 5.00
CA MET A 243 15.14 -6.65 6.45
C MET A 243 15.10 -8.10 6.91
N TRP A 244 14.90 -9.05 6.01
CA TRP A 244 14.62 -10.44 6.37
C TRP A 244 15.73 -11.16 7.11
N GLU A 245 17.00 -10.74 6.97
CA GLU A 245 18.14 -11.42 7.58
C GLU A 245 18.57 -10.83 8.92
N ASP A 246 18.26 -9.56 9.21
CA ASP A 246 18.71 -8.91 10.44
C ASP A 246 17.67 -7.98 11.06
N LEU A 247 16.63 -8.59 11.61
CA LEU A 247 15.58 -7.88 12.36
C LEU A 247 16.09 -7.28 13.67
N THR A 248 17.24 -7.76 14.19
CA THR A 248 17.79 -7.29 15.47
C THR A 248 18.34 -5.86 15.42
N GLN A 249 18.52 -5.30 14.23
CA GLN A 249 18.98 -3.93 14.05
C GLN A 249 17.85 -2.94 13.71
N TRP A 250 16.62 -3.42 13.64
CA TRP A 250 15.45 -2.57 13.52
C TRP A 250 15.22 -1.80 14.84
N ASP A 251 15.11 -0.48 14.74
CA ASP A 251 14.92 0.42 15.90
C ASP A 251 13.63 1.25 15.81
N GLY A 252 12.71 0.88 14.91
CA GLY A 252 11.45 1.61 14.71
C GLY A 252 11.60 2.85 13.83
N THR A 253 12.75 3.09 13.20
CA THR A 253 12.97 4.25 12.35
C THR A 253 13.40 3.89 10.94
N ALA A 254 12.99 4.73 9.96
CA ALA A 254 13.43 4.57 8.58
C ALA A 254 14.96 4.63 8.41
N GLY A 255 15.66 5.25 9.36
CA GLY A 255 17.14 5.36 9.35
C GLY A 255 17.84 4.02 9.60
N SER A 256 17.19 3.09 10.32
CA SER A 256 17.72 1.75 10.56
C SER A 256 17.42 0.76 9.43
N LEU A 257 16.60 1.16 8.44
CA LEU A 257 16.21 0.30 7.33
C LEU A 257 17.38 0.03 6.40
N LYS A 258 17.70 -1.24 6.23
CA LYS A 258 18.78 -1.72 5.34
C LYS A 258 18.26 -2.17 3.98
N GLY A 259 19.18 -2.43 3.05
CA GLY A 259 18.86 -3.04 1.76
C GLY A 259 18.10 -2.15 0.80
N ARG A 260 18.21 -0.82 0.93
CA ARG A 260 17.53 0.11 0.00
C ARG A 260 18.04 0.01 -1.42
N GLY A 261 19.28 -0.45 -1.62
CA GLY A 261 19.87 -0.73 -2.93
C GLY A 261 19.39 -2.03 -3.56
N ASN A 262 18.79 -2.92 -2.76
CA ASN A 262 18.15 -4.18 -3.18
C ASN A 262 16.86 -4.36 -2.34
N PRO A 263 15.84 -3.51 -2.51
CA PRO A 263 14.63 -3.58 -1.72
C PRO A 263 13.87 -4.89 -1.98
N ASN A 264 13.32 -5.50 -0.92
CA ASN A 264 12.47 -6.68 -1.06
C ASN A 264 11.03 -6.24 -1.39
N ILE A 265 10.58 -6.54 -2.61
CA ILE A 265 9.30 -6.03 -3.12
C ILE A 265 8.11 -6.71 -2.47
N GLU A 266 8.24 -8.00 -2.14
CA GLU A 266 7.14 -8.78 -1.54
C GLU A 266 6.87 -8.45 -0.08
N GLY A 267 7.84 -7.79 0.62
CA GLY A 267 7.71 -7.69 2.06
C GLY A 267 8.67 -6.74 2.76
N GLY A 268 9.34 -5.85 2.05
CA GLY A 268 10.38 -4.98 2.62
C GLY A 268 9.92 -3.58 2.99
N ALA A 269 8.63 -3.25 2.91
CA ALA A 269 8.15 -1.92 3.24
C ALA A 269 7.98 -1.69 4.74
N ILE A 270 8.08 -0.43 5.13
CA ILE A 270 7.70 0.10 6.44
C ILE A 270 6.64 1.17 6.28
N THR A 271 5.86 1.40 7.31
CA THR A 271 4.83 2.46 7.37
C THR A 271 4.46 2.82 8.80
N ASN A 272 3.69 3.91 8.94
CA ASN A 272 2.85 4.21 10.09
C ASN A 272 1.36 4.20 9.69
N LEU A 273 0.46 4.44 10.66
CA LEU A 273 -0.99 4.43 10.40
C LEU A 273 -1.38 5.49 9.36
N ALA A 274 -0.87 6.71 9.49
CA ALA A 274 -1.25 7.85 8.67
C ALA A 274 -0.92 7.63 7.18
N ASP A 275 0.26 7.09 6.88
CA ASP A 275 0.67 6.84 5.52
C ASP A 275 -0.13 5.69 4.88
N TYR A 276 -0.34 4.59 5.64
CA TYR A 276 -1.10 3.46 5.08
C TYR A 276 -2.59 3.80 4.90
N ALA A 277 -3.15 4.63 5.78
CA ALA A 277 -4.50 5.18 5.63
C ALA A 277 -4.69 5.91 4.29
N LYS A 278 -3.73 6.77 3.91
CA LYS A 278 -3.75 7.47 2.62
C LYS A 278 -3.71 6.50 1.43
N LEU A 279 -2.89 5.44 1.52
CA LEU A 279 -2.84 4.41 0.48
C LEU A 279 -4.15 3.65 0.32
N LEU A 280 -4.84 3.34 1.43
CA LEU A 280 -6.15 2.70 1.40
C LEU A 280 -7.23 3.63 0.82
N GLN A 281 -7.17 4.92 1.14
CA GLN A 281 -8.10 5.90 0.58
C GLN A 281 -8.06 5.99 -0.94
N VAL A 282 -6.89 5.78 -1.58
CA VAL A 282 -6.78 5.71 -3.05
C VAL A 282 -7.75 4.70 -3.63
N HIS A 283 -7.92 3.54 -2.97
CA HIS A 283 -8.84 2.50 -3.42
C HIS A 283 -10.32 2.87 -3.27
N LEU A 284 -10.66 3.74 -2.30
CA LEU A 284 -12.02 4.16 -2.00
C LEU A 284 -12.45 5.42 -2.76
N THR A 285 -11.48 6.22 -3.19
CA THR A 285 -11.71 7.51 -3.88
C THR A 285 -11.67 7.39 -5.41
N GLY A 286 -11.61 6.16 -5.97
CA GLY A 286 -11.44 5.97 -7.41
C GLY A 286 -10.05 6.38 -7.92
N GLY A 287 -9.02 6.27 -7.06
CA GLY A 287 -7.62 6.47 -7.43
C GLY A 287 -7.01 7.80 -7.03
N TYR A 288 -7.64 8.56 -6.13
CA TYR A 288 -7.19 9.89 -5.77
C TYR A 288 -6.50 9.92 -4.40
N CYS A 289 -5.40 10.68 -4.32
CA CYS A 289 -4.84 11.23 -3.10
C CYS A 289 -5.20 12.74 -3.04
N GLY A 290 -6.16 13.11 -2.22
CA GLY A 290 -6.70 14.47 -2.24
C GLY A 290 -7.22 14.83 -3.63
N GLU A 291 -6.61 15.84 -4.29
CA GLU A 291 -6.98 16.27 -5.64
C GLU A 291 -6.15 15.60 -6.76
N THR A 292 -5.12 14.81 -6.40
CA THR A 292 -4.20 14.19 -7.36
C THR A 292 -4.63 12.76 -7.65
N GLN A 293 -4.95 12.45 -8.91
CA GLN A 293 -5.19 11.09 -9.34
C GLN A 293 -3.86 10.36 -9.49
N VAL A 294 -3.68 9.27 -8.75
CA VAL A 294 -2.47 8.42 -8.78
C VAL A 294 -2.72 7.08 -9.48
N LEU A 295 -3.98 6.65 -9.56
CA LEU A 295 -4.43 5.46 -10.30
C LEU A 295 -5.75 5.77 -10.99
N SER A 296 -6.02 5.12 -12.12
CA SER A 296 -7.38 5.13 -12.66
C SER A 296 -8.28 4.14 -11.91
N GLU A 297 -9.61 4.34 -11.99
CA GLU A 297 -10.58 3.35 -11.52
C GLU A 297 -10.38 1.98 -12.19
N ALA A 298 -9.95 1.98 -13.46
CA ALA A 298 -9.67 0.75 -14.21
C ALA A 298 -8.46 0.01 -13.63
N ALA A 299 -7.37 0.71 -13.25
CA ALA A 299 -6.22 0.12 -12.61
C ALA A 299 -6.59 -0.50 -11.25
N ILE A 300 -7.38 0.21 -10.43
CA ILE A 300 -7.89 -0.30 -9.15
C ILE A 300 -8.74 -1.55 -9.36
N ALA A 301 -9.66 -1.54 -10.31
CA ALA A 301 -10.50 -2.69 -10.63
C ALA A 301 -9.65 -3.90 -11.09
N GLU A 302 -8.63 -3.65 -11.91
CA GLU A 302 -7.71 -4.68 -12.40
C GLU A 302 -6.91 -5.35 -11.28
N MET A 303 -6.52 -4.62 -10.22
CA MET A 303 -5.87 -5.18 -9.04
C MET A 303 -6.74 -6.20 -8.30
N ARG A 304 -8.07 -6.09 -8.41
CA ARG A 304 -9.06 -6.91 -7.71
C ARG A 304 -9.57 -8.11 -8.53
N VAL A 305 -9.18 -8.22 -9.81
CA VAL A 305 -9.58 -9.37 -10.65
C VAL A 305 -8.98 -10.65 -10.05
N ASP A 306 -9.83 -11.65 -9.79
CA ASP A 306 -9.37 -12.96 -9.32
C ASP A 306 -8.55 -13.66 -10.41
N ARG A 307 -7.25 -13.73 -10.18
CA ARG A 307 -6.28 -14.41 -11.05
C ARG A 307 -5.82 -15.74 -10.46
N GLY A 308 -5.71 -15.82 -9.15
CA GLY A 308 -5.29 -17.01 -8.42
C GLY A 308 -6.35 -18.10 -8.48
N GLY A 309 -7.63 -17.75 -8.28
CA GLY A 309 -8.75 -18.69 -8.32
C GLY A 309 -9.00 -19.33 -9.68
N VAL A 310 -8.53 -18.70 -10.76
CA VAL A 310 -8.70 -19.22 -12.13
C VAL A 310 -7.75 -20.38 -12.44
N VAL A 311 -6.55 -20.39 -11.83
CA VAL A 311 -5.46 -21.32 -12.20
C VAL A 311 -5.18 -22.39 -11.15
N ALA A 312 -5.63 -22.21 -9.91
CA ALA A 312 -5.40 -23.18 -8.84
C ALA A 312 -6.34 -24.38 -8.95
N GLU A 313 -5.84 -25.59 -8.66
CA GLU A 313 -6.65 -26.81 -8.54
C GLU A 313 -7.71 -26.66 -7.44
N GLU A 314 -7.30 -26.09 -6.28
CA GLU A 314 -8.20 -25.57 -5.27
C GLU A 314 -8.23 -24.05 -5.38
N PRO A 315 -9.39 -23.44 -5.68
CA PRO A 315 -9.47 -22.02 -5.94
C PRO A 315 -8.87 -21.20 -4.78
N VAL A 316 -7.87 -20.39 -5.08
CA VAL A 316 -7.29 -19.42 -4.16
C VAL A 316 -7.62 -18.04 -4.70
N PRO A 317 -8.72 -17.40 -4.24
CA PRO A 317 -9.10 -16.10 -4.75
C PRO A 317 -8.03 -15.06 -4.42
N TYR A 318 -7.32 -14.62 -5.44
CA TYR A 318 -6.22 -13.66 -5.32
C TYR A 318 -6.12 -12.80 -6.57
N GLY A 319 -6.09 -11.49 -6.36
CA GLY A 319 -5.87 -10.50 -7.41
C GLY A 319 -4.38 -10.18 -7.58
N MET A 320 -4.06 -8.91 -7.76
CA MET A 320 -2.71 -8.40 -7.69
C MET A 320 -2.52 -7.70 -6.32
N GLY A 321 -1.85 -8.38 -5.39
CA GLY A 321 -1.62 -7.91 -4.01
C GLY A 321 -2.74 -8.28 -3.03
N TRP A 322 -3.98 -8.40 -3.47
CA TRP A 322 -5.15 -8.63 -2.63
C TRP A 322 -5.56 -10.11 -2.55
N TRP A 323 -5.73 -10.63 -1.34
CA TRP A 323 -6.59 -11.79 -1.10
C TRP A 323 -8.04 -11.37 -1.21
N ILE A 324 -8.86 -12.21 -1.85
CA ILE A 324 -10.27 -11.95 -2.08
C ILE A 324 -11.09 -12.88 -1.18
N SER A 325 -11.98 -12.32 -0.36
CA SER A 325 -12.83 -13.13 0.52
C SER A 325 -13.79 -13.97 -0.30
N ARG A 326 -13.88 -15.27 0.03
CA ARG A 326 -14.87 -16.19 -0.58
C ARG A 326 -16.26 -16.02 0.00
N ASP A 327 -16.31 -15.77 1.30
CA ASP A 327 -17.55 -15.77 2.06
C ASP A 327 -18.21 -14.38 2.06
N ASN A 328 -17.42 -13.33 1.81
CA ASN A 328 -17.87 -11.94 1.77
C ASN A 328 -17.39 -11.28 0.46
N PRO A 329 -18.18 -11.38 -0.65
CA PRO A 329 -17.84 -10.70 -1.89
C PRO A 329 -17.62 -9.19 -1.68
N GLY A 330 -16.59 -8.62 -2.32
CA GLY A 330 -16.22 -7.21 -2.13
C GLY A 330 -15.34 -6.93 -0.92
N VAL A 331 -15.01 -7.96 -0.11
CA VAL A 331 -14.02 -7.85 0.98
C VAL A 331 -12.67 -8.38 0.51
N TYR A 332 -11.63 -7.59 0.76
CA TYR A 332 -10.25 -7.86 0.40
C TYR A 332 -9.35 -7.70 1.61
N ASP A 333 -8.25 -8.46 1.68
CA ASP A 333 -7.21 -8.25 2.69
C ASP A 333 -5.80 -8.52 2.15
N ASP A 334 -4.78 -7.97 2.85
CA ASP A 334 -3.37 -8.25 2.59
C ASP A 334 -2.63 -8.39 3.92
N PRO A 335 -2.56 -9.62 4.47
CA PRO A 335 -1.92 -9.90 5.76
C PRO A 335 -0.39 -10.04 5.60
N GLY A 336 0.35 -9.52 6.59
CA GLY A 336 1.80 -9.61 6.70
C GLY A 336 2.26 -10.63 7.74
N ALA A 337 3.42 -11.24 7.50
CA ALA A 337 4.02 -12.26 8.37
C ALA A 337 4.46 -11.71 9.75
N PHE A 338 4.42 -10.40 9.96
CA PHE A 338 4.69 -9.76 11.27
C PHE A 338 3.41 -9.34 11.99
N GLY A 339 2.24 -9.72 11.47
CA GLY A 339 0.95 -9.49 12.12
C GLY A 339 0.16 -8.29 11.57
N SER A 340 0.78 -7.40 10.79
CA SER A 340 0.06 -6.31 10.12
C SER A 340 -0.96 -6.84 9.12
N VAL A 341 -2.11 -6.18 9.03
CA VAL A 341 -3.19 -6.53 8.08
C VAL A 341 -3.81 -5.27 7.52
N SER A 342 -3.85 -5.14 6.21
CA SER A 342 -4.76 -4.20 5.56
C SER A 342 -5.99 -4.92 5.04
N PHE A 343 -7.13 -4.24 5.01
CA PHE A 343 -8.38 -4.79 4.52
C PHE A 343 -9.27 -3.70 3.96
N MET A 344 -10.26 -4.11 3.14
CA MET A 344 -11.23 -3.21 2.54
C MET A 344 -12.55 -3.93 2.35
N ASP A 345 -13.65 -3.22 2.60
CA ASP A 345 -15.02 -3.60 2.25
C ASP A 345 -15.56 -2.59 1.23
N GLU A 346 -15.58 -3.02 -0.05
CA GLU A 346 -16.00 -2.17 -1.16
C GLU A 346 -17.50 -1.89 -1.12
N GLU A 347 -18.32 -2.82 -0.63
CA GLU A 347 -19.77 -2.66 -0.57
C GLU A 347 -20.18 -1.61 0.44
N ARG A 348 -19.48 -1.54 1.59
CA ARG A 348 -19.74 -0.56 2.65
C ARG A 348 -18.87 0.69 2.54
N GLY A 349 -17.91 0.70 1.62
CA GLY A 349 -17.07 1.86 1.31
C GLY A 349 -16.06 2.22 2.41
N PHE A 350 -15.56 1.23 3.17
CA PHE A 350 -14.51 1.47 4.16
C PHE A 350 -13.28 0.57 3.94
N ALA A 351 -12.15 1.02 4.48
CA ALA A 351 -10.95 0.22 4.56
C ALA A 351 -10.27 0.42 5.91
N GLY A 352 -9.40 -0.50 6.29
CA GLY A 352 -8.66 -0.42 7.54
C GLY A 352 -7.26 -1.00 7.43
N TYR A 353 -6.41 -0.52 8.33
CA TYR A 353 -5.05 -1.02 8.50
C TYR A 353 -4.78 -1.25 9.98
N VAL A 354 -4.28 -2.45 10.30
CA VAL A 354 -3.86 -2.85 11.66
C VAL A 354 -2.35 -2.99 11.64
N ALA A 355 -1.67 -2.20 12.46
CA ALA A 355 -0.24 -2.25 12.67
C ALA A 355 0.08 -3.12 13.87
N ILE A 356 0.87 -4.16 13.64
CA ILE A 356 1.44 -5.06 14.64
C ILE A 356 2.87 -5.37 14.21
N ASP A 357 3.75 -5.58 15.17
CA ASP A 357 5.19 -5.78 14.95
C ASP A 357 5.75 -7.06 15.62
N ASP A 358 5.07 -8.19 15.46
CA ASP A 358 5.60 -9.50 15.89
C ASP A 358 6.73 -9.98 14.96
N TYR A 359 7.90 -9.37 15.08
CA TYR A 359 9.08 -9.77 14.32
C TYR A 359 9.63 -11.14 14.70
N THR A 360 9.23 -11.67 15.84
CA THR A 360 9.59 -13.03 16.27
C THR A 360 8.78 -14.09 15.56
N ARG A 361 7.64 -13.71 14.99
CA ARG A 361 6.71 -14.58 14.25
C ARG A 361 6.23 -15.78 15.12
N ILE A 362 6.09 -15.57 16.42
CA ILE A 362 5.66 -16.63 17.35
C ILE A 362 4.20 -17.02 17.08
N ASP A 363 3.33 -16.05 16.79
CA ASP A 363 1.93 -16.30 16.44
C ASP A 363 1.41 -15.29 15.41
N ALA A 364 2.11 -15.17 14.28
CA ALA A 364 1.77 -14.22 13.20
C ALA A 364 0.36 -14.43 12.61
N ASP A 365 -0.20 -15.64 12.76
CA ASP A 365 -1.55 -15.93 12.28
C ASP A 365 -2.65 -15.44 13.24
N ALA A 366 -2.36 -15.16 14.50
CA ALA A 366 -3.37 -14.74 15.46
C ALA A 366 -3.98 -13.39 15.14
N PRO A 367 -3.21 -12.33 14.78
CA PRO A 367 -3.78 -11.07 14.34
C PRO A 367 -4.61 -11.20 13.06
N VAL A 368 -4.15 -11.99 12.11
CA VAL A 368 -4.88 -12.23 10.84
C VAL A 368 -6.24 -12.87 11.11
N ARG A 369 -6.27 -13.88 12.01
CA ARG A 369 -7.54 -14.50 12.42
C ARG A 369 -8.44 -13.49 13.10
N LEU A 370 -7.94 -12.71 14.04
CA LEU A 370 -8.71 -11.67 14.73
C LEU A 370 -9.36 -10.72 13.70
N VAL A 371 -8.57 -10.16 12.80
CA VAL A 371 -9.07 -9.22 11.79
C VAL A 371 -10.15 -9.84 10.93
N ARG A 372 -9.92 -11.03 10.38
CA ARG A 372 -10.86 -11.70 9.47
C ARG A 372 -12.13 -12.19 10.15
N THR A 373 -12.05 -12.70 11.41
CA THR A 373 -13.18 -13.38 12.05
C THR A 373 -13.90 -12.53 13.07
N GLU A 374 -13.35 -11.40 13.48
CA GLU A 374 -13.94 -10.55 14.51
C GLU A 374 -13.98 -9.07 14.08
N ILE A 375 -12.85 -8.46 13.72
CA ILE A 375 -12.79 -7.01 13.46
C ILE A 375 -13.59 -6.63 12.21
N ILE A 376 -13.36 -7.27 11.07
CA ILE A 376 -14.13 -6.96 9.84
C ILE A 376 -15.63 -7.14 10.08
N PRO A 377 -16.15 -8.25 10.66
CA PRO A 377 -17.57 -8.38 11.01
C PRO A 377 -18.11 -7.30 11.96
N LEU A 378 -17.34 -6.87 12.96
CA LEU A 378 -17.75 -5.81 13.88
C LEU A 378 -17.86 -4.45 13.17
N LEU A 379 -16.89 -4.13 12.32
CA LEU A 379 -16.93 -2.92 11.50
C LEU A 379 -18.12 -2.95 10.51
N GLN A 380 -18.35 -4.08 9.84
CA GLN A 380 -19.51 -4.22 8.95
C GLN A 380 -20.82 -3.96 9.69
N ALA A 381 -20.98 -4.51 10.89
CA ALA A 381 -22.19 -4.28 11.71
C ALA A 381 -22.32 -2.80 12.14
N ALA A 382 -21.20 -2.14 12.47
CA ALA A 382 -21.21 -0.72 12.84
C ALA A 382 -21.60 0.20 11.66
N PHE A 383 -21.08 -0.09 10.45
CA PHE A 383 -21.44 0.65 9.25
C PHE A 383 -22.90 0.40 8.84
N ASP A 384 -23.38 -0.85 8.91
CA ASP A 384 -24.78 -1.18 8.62
C ASP A 384 -25.73 -0.46 9.60
N ALA A 385 -25.38 -0.39 10.90
CA ALA A 385 -26.16 0.31 11.91
C ALA A 385 -26.18 1.84 11.72
N ALA A 386 -25.12 2.42 11.18
CA ALA A 386 -25.05 3.85 10.87
C ALA A 386 -25.80 4.20 9.58
N ALA A 387 -26.06 3.23 8.69
CA ALA A 387 -26.81 3.44 7.45
C ALA A 387 -28.34 3.35 7.64
N ASP A 388 -28.82 2.75 8.77
CA ASP A 388 -30.25 2.59 9.11
C ASP A 388 -30.80 3.82 9.84
#